data_b3ffa1c39f5d007fd743d899dec2e923
#
_entry.id   b3ffa1c39f5d007fd743d899dec2e923
#
_cell.length_a   1.000
_cell.length_b   1.000
_cell.length_c   1.000
_cell.angle_alpha   90.00
_cell.angle_beta   90.00
_cell.angle_gamma   90.00
#
_symmetry.space_group_name_H-M   'P 1'
#
loop_
_entity.id
_entity.type
_entity.pdbx_description
1 polymer ?
#
loop_
_entity_poly.entity_id
_entity_poly.type
_entity_poly.pdbx_seq_one_letter_code
_entity_poly.pdbx_strand_id
1 'polypeptide(L)'
;MSSIRRTQRTFRAALGASALALTLLGTSACGPDNSPGDAAATGATGAASTTAATTAAATAGAAGLGLPANLADLKKWKAADWEKWAKDYAAPAAAKGYWTLEKLLSAKPVDALKPPTPAPAGQPTGQAPQPTSQAPQPAQPTTQPPADGGNDAPPQTVNAQAAPHPYAKNLAVFGKIFFDKPGAETTDPGKLGQHYVCSGTVVADPAHPGKSNLVWTAGHCAHQGKDSTFNSNIVFIPDFNAGGDVSNGKRPTEVSQYAPFGAWDAANYVTSPVWKAEGGEVGPAAQYDFAILRVKPENDSGKSLEETVGGALPVWFNAPRDQLSITNYGYPAAPPFDGRELNYCQGGKPSRMSFDPTRPPMLAIGCSMTGGSSGGGWLATKDGKPALVSNVSVGNDGAQKYQAGPYLDDVAAGLYDFFSKKG
;
A
#
# COMPACT_ATOMS: atom_id res chain seq x y z
N MET A 1 24.56 4.31 -61.75
CA MET A 1 25.24 5.62 -61.85
C MET A 1 24.26 6.69 -61.39
N SER A 2 24.34 7.14 -60.17
CA SER A 2 23.96 8.51 -59.77
C SER A 2 24.38 8.72 -58.32
N SER A 3 25.28 9.64 -58.18
CA SER A 3 25.95 10.09 -56.98
C SER A 3 25.05 11.06 -56.24
N ILE A 4 24.87 10.88 -54.92
CA ILE A 4 24.27 11.90 -54.03
C ILE A 4 25.29 12.28 -52.96
N ARG A 5 25.61 13.55 -52.96
CA ARG A 5 26.61 14.24 -52.13
C ARG A 5 26.18 14.35 -50.68
N ARG A 6 27.11 14.03 -49.77
CA ARG A 6 27.09 14.40 -48.33
C ARG A 6 27.30 15.91 -48.20
N THR A 7 26.47 16.56 -47.41
CA THR A 7 26.72 17.91 -46.89
C THR A 7 26.93 17.79 -45.37
N GLN A 8 28.17 17.99 -44.96
CA GLN A 8 28.54 18.19 -43.56
C GLN A 8 28.26 19.66 -43.20
N ARG A 9 27.52 19.90 -42.12
CA ARG A 9 27.45 21.21 -41.46
C ARG A 9 28.13 21.11 -40.11
N THR A 10 29.29 21.76 -40.06
CA THR A 10 30.03 22.07 -38.83
C THR A 10 29.33 23.17 -38.05
N PHE A 11 29.02 22.95 -36.77
CA PHE A 11 28.68 24.03 -35.85
C PHE A 11 29.85 24.26 -34.89
N ARG A 12 30.30 25.51 -34.87
CA ARG A 12 31.39 26.05 -34.04
C ARG A 12 30.90 26.24 -32.62
N ALA A 13 31.73 25.87 -31.66
CA ALA A 13 31.66 26.21 -30.25
C ALA A 13 31.88 27.73 -30.03
N ALA A 14 31.12 28.31 -29.13
CA ALA A 14 31.41 29.58 -28.51
C ALA A 14 31.51 29.35 -26.98
N LEU A 15 32.74 29.52 -26.53
CA LEU A 15 33.05 29.63 -25.07
C LEU A 15 32.67 31.04 -24.61
N GLY A 16 31.92 31.14 -23.51
CA GLY A 16 31.71 32.37 -22.77
C GLY A 16 31.98 32.08 -21.29
N ALA A 17 33.17 32.50 -20.84
CA ALA A 17 33.54 32.55 -19.46
C ALA A 17 33.00 33.82 -18.81
N SER A 18 32.41 33.74 -17.63
CA SER A 18 32.20 34.87 -16.73
C SER A 18 32.38 34.39 -15.31
N ALA A 19 33.51 34.85 -14.74
CA ALA A 19 33.82 34.81 -13.33
C ALA A 19 33.32 36.09 -12.67
N LEU A 20 32.90 36.00 -11.41
CA LEU A 20 32.94 37.04 -10.34
C LEU A 20 32.06 36.53 -9.22
N ALA A 21 32.35 36.58 -7.96
CA ALA A 21 33.37 37.00 -7.05
C ALA A 21 32.80 36.74 -5.64
N LEU A 22 33.65 36.26 -4.75
CA LEU A 22 33.39 36.07 -3.32
C LEU A 22 33.06 37.40 -2.64
N THR A 23 32.18 37.32 -1.63
CA THR A 23 32.34 38.12 -0.41
C THR A 23 32.00 37.30 0.82
N LEU A 24 33.03 37.03 1.60
CA LEU A 24 32.99 36.59 2.99
C LEU A 24 32.69 37.80 3.89
N LEU A 25 31.81 37.62 4.85
CA LEU A 25 31.87 38.37 6.12
C LEU A 25 31.40 37.45 7.26
N GLY A 26 32.35 37.06 8.08
CA GLY A 26 32.14 36.40 9.35
C GLY A 26 31.92 37.40 10.46
N THR A 27 31.28 36.94 11.53
CA THR A 27 31.61 37.39 12.91
C THR A 27 31.29 36.27 13.88
N SER A 28 32.33 35.99 14.66
CA SER A 28 32.37 35.13 15.83
C SER A 28 31.73 35.83 17.04
N ALA A 29 31.20 35.09 17.99
CA ALA A 29 31.28 35.41 19.41
C ALA A 29 31.16 34.16 20.29
N CYS A 30 32.10 34.05 21.17
CA CYS A 30 32.38 33.02 22.16
C CYS A 30 31.38 32.93 23.31
N GLY A 31 31.37 31.76 23.97
CA GLY A 31 30.70 31.42 25.22
C GLY A 31 31.15 32.18 26.48
N PRO A 32 30.86 31.73 27.69
CA PRO A 32 31.52 30.58 28.33
C PRO A 32 30.64 29.68 29.22
N ASP A 33 31.29 28.57 29.63
CA ASP A 33 30.94 27.57 30.63
C ASP A 33 30.50 28.11 32.01
N ASN A 34 29.66 27.32 32.69
CA ASN A 34 29.83 26.98 34.11
C ASN A 34 28.86 25.83 34.54
N SER A 35 29.40 24.73 34.99
CA SER A 35 28.85 23.79 35.98
C SER A 35 29.62 24.07 37.30
N PRO A 36 29.26 23.51 38.49
CA PRO A 36 28.24 22.53 38.87
C PRO A 36 27.46 22.93 40.15
N GLY A 37 26.46 22.11 40.52
CA GLY A 37 25.80 22.24 41.83
C GLY A 37 24.82 21.10 42.07
N ASP A 38 25.23 20.14 42.89
CA ASP A 38 24.42 19.08 43.49
C ASP A 38 23.25 19.62 44.31
N ALA A 39 22.08 19.02 44.20
CA ALA A 39 21.14 18.87 45.32
C ALA A 39 20.15 17.73 45.05
N ALA A 40 20.20 16.74 45.90
CA ALA A 40 19.24 15.66 46.03
C ALA A 40 17.88 16.16 46.54
N ALA A 41 16.77 15.59 46.00
CA ALA A 41 15.52 15.46 46.75
C ALA A 41 14.56 14.47 46.05
N THR A 42 14.40 13.32 46.69
CA THR A 42 13.18 12.59 47.03
C THR A 42 12.07 12.41 45.98
N GLY A 43 11.73 11.15 45.80
CA GLY A 43 10.75 10.53 44.96
C GLY A 43 9.32 11.05 45.07
N ALA A 44 8.64 10.85 43.93
CA ALA A 44 7.18 10.61 43.89
C ALA A 44 6.87 9.78 42.67
N THR A 45 6.33 8.59 42.91
CA THR A 45 5.66 7.70 42.00
C THR A 45 4.52 8.42 41.28
N GLY A 46 4.55 8.40 39.94
CA GLY A 46 3.48 8.93 39.11
C GLY A 46 3.48 8.22 37.75
N ALA A 47 3.05 6.95 37.75
CA ALA A 47 2.67 6.26 36.53
C ALA A 47 1.23 6.65 36.19
N ALA A 48 1.03 7.65 35.34
CA ALA A 48 -0.20 7.85 34.56
C ALA A 48 0.00 9.06 33.64
N SER A 49 0.03 8.84 32.35
CA SER A 49 -0.32 9.82 31.29
C SER A 49 0.45 9.68 29.99
N THR A 50 0.60 8.47 29.45
CA THR A 50 1.03 8.35 28.04
C THR A 50 -0.14 8.03 27.10
N THR A 51 -1.24 7.47 27.60
CA THR A 51 -2.41 7.10 26.77
C THR A 51 -3.28 8.30 26.42
N ALA A 52 -3.41 9.29 27.28
CA ALA A 52 -4.25 10.47 27.04
C ALA A 52 -3.65 11.46 26.04
N ALA A 53 -2.33 11.60 25.99
CA ALA A 53 -1.66 12.50 25.06
C ALA A 53 -1.71 11.98 23.60
N THR A 54 -1.61 10.67 23.41
CA THR A 54 -1.69 10.04 22.08
C THR A 54 -3.11 10.14 21.52
N THR A 55 -4.14 9.97 22.36
CA THR A 55 -5.55 10.09 21.94
C THR A 55 -5.93 11.54 21.62
N ALA A 56 -5.42 12.51 22.36
CA ALA A 56 -5.68 13.93 22.11
C ALA A 56 -4.98 14.46 20.83
N ALA A 57 -3.78 13.97 20.52
CA ALA A 57 -3.06 14.33 19.30
C ALA A 57 -3.73 13.70 18.05
N ALA A 58 -4.21 12.46 18.16
CA ALA A 58 -4.96 11.78 17.09
C ALA A 58 -6.31 12.47 16.81
N THR A 59 -7.03 12.89 17.85
CA THR A 59 -8.29 13.63 17.69
C THR A 59 -8.12 15.02 17.10
N ALA A 60 -7.04 15.74 17.43
CA ALA A 60 -6.73 17.04 16.85
C ALA A 60 -6.37 16.94 15.36
N GLY A 61 -5.61 15.92 14.96
CA GLY A 61 -5.29 15.62 13.55
C GLY A 61 -6.54 15.25 12.73
N ALA A 62 -7.41 14.42 13.29
CA ALA A 62 -8.66 14.01 12.64
C ALA A 62 -9.64 15.20 12.43
N ALA A 63 -9.76 16.10 13.40
CA ALA A 63 -10.64 17.28 13.30
C ALA A 63 -10.19 18.24 12.19
N GLY A 64 -8.87 18.43 11.99
CA GLY A 64 -8.32 19.25 10.92
C GLY A 64 -8.59 18.70 9.52
N LEU A 65 -8.87 17.40 9.40
CA LEU A 65 -9.21 16.73 8.15
C LEU A 65 -10.74 16.57 7.94
N GLY A 66 -11.59 17.20 8.77
CA GLY A 66 -13.04 17.06 8.68
C GLY A 66 -13.57 15.67 9.05
N LEU A 67 -12.75 14.87 9.76
CA LEU A 67 -13.12 13.51 10.19
C LEU A 67 -13.91 13.54 11.50
N PRO A 68 -14.75 12.53 11.77
CA PRO A 68 -15.44 12.43 13.05
C PRO A 68 -14.44 12.20 14.20
N ALA A 69 -14.75 12.71 15.38
CA ALA A 69 -13.91 12.53 16.56
C ALA A 69 -13.66 11.04 16.92
N ASN A 70 -14.64 10.19 16.63
CA ASN A 70 -14.49 8.74 16.66
C ASN A 70 -14.48 8.21 15.23
N LEU A 71 -13.33 7.71 14.76
CA LEU A 71 -13.17 7.19 13.40
C LEU A 71 -14.08 5.99 13.10
N ALA A 72 -14.56 5.26 14.13
CA ALA A 72 -15.58 4.22 13.95
C ALA A 72 -16.91 4.78 13.40
N ASP A 73 -17.15 6.08 13.52
CA ASP A 73 -18.34 6.72 12.97
C ASP A 73 -18.26 6.95 11.45
N LEU A 74 -17.09 6.76 10.81
CA LEU A 74 -16.96 6.76 9.36
C LEU A 74 -17.90 5.76 8.67
N LYS A 75 -18.16 4.62 9.31
CA LYS A 75 -19.14 3.64 8.80
C LYS A 75 -20.57 4.17 8.72
N LYS A 76 -20.88 5.28 9.39
CA LYS A 76 -22.19 5.96 9.37
C LYS A 76 -22.27 7.04 8.31
N TRP A 77 -21.15 7.38 7.65
CA TRP A 77 -21.09 8.43 6.65
C TRP A 77 -21.98 8.13 5.46
N LYS A 78 -22.70 9.16 5.03
CA LYS A 78 -23.52 9.16 3.82
C LYS A 78 -22.77 9.85 2.68
N ALA A 79 -23.30 9.76 1.47
CA ALA A 79 -22.70 10.37 0.28
C ALA A 79 -22.31 11.85 0.50
N ALA A 80 -23.14 12.63 1.18
CA ALA A 80 -22.88 14.05 1.47
C ALA A 80 -21.67 14.27 2.39
N ASP A 81 -21.42 13.36 3.35
CA ASP A 81 -20.26 13.42 4.25
C ASP A 81 -18.98 13.12 3.48
N TRP A 82 -19.02 12.09 2.63
CA TRP A 82 -17.93 11.75 1.72
C TRP A 82 -17.63 12.86 0.73
N GLU A 83 -18.66 13.51 0.15
CA GLU A 83 -18.49 14.65 -0.77
C GLU A 83 -17.83 15.83 -0.08
N LYS A 84 -18.27 16.17 1.13
CA LYS A 84 -17.70 17.27 1.90
C LYS A 84 -16.22 17.00 2.20
N TRP A 85 -15.90 15.80 2.64
CA TRP A 85 -14.52 15.39 2.93
C TRP A 85 -13.64 15.40 1.66
N ALA A 86 -14.13 14.87 0.54
CA ALA A 86 -13.33 14.71 -0.67
C ALA A 86 -13.08 16.02 -1.44
N LYS A 87 -13.80 17.11 -1.15
CA LYS A 87 -13.58 18.41 -1.81
C LYS A 87 -12.15 18.93 -1.64
N ASP A 88 -11.52 18.61 -0.52
CA ASP A 88 -10.19 19.09 -0.17
C ASP A 88 -9.07 18.12 -0.60
N TYR A 89 -9.41 17.07 -1.36
CA TYR A 89 -8.51 15.96 -1.68
C TYR A 89 -8.52 15.60 -3.16
N ALA A 90 -8.10 16.54 -4.02
CA ALA A 90 -7.80 16.26 -5.41
C ALA A 90 -6.36 15.73 -5.52
N ALA A 91 -6.23 14.49 -5.98
CA ALA A 91 -4.94 13.92 -6.29
C ALA A 91 -4.44 14.45 -7.64
N PRO A 92 -3.15 14.77 -7.81
CA PRO A 92 -2.60 15.23 -9.08
C PRO A 92 -2.64 14.10 -10.11
N ALA A 93 -3.12 14.41 -11.32
CA ALA A 93 -3.08 13.47 -12.43
C ALA A 93 -1.63 13.20 -12.85
N ALA A 94 -1.34 11.96 -13.29
CA ALA A 94 -0.05 11.63 -13.87
C ALA A 94 0.22 12.44 -15.17
N ALA A 95 1.48 12.82 -15.38
CA ALA A 95 1.90 13.45 -16.62
C ALA A 95 1.97 12.40 -17.73
N LYS A 96 1.29 12.64 -18.86
CA LYS A 96 1.28 11.72 -20.00
C LYS A 96 2.71 11.46 -20.51
N GLY A 97 3.05 10.19 -20.72
CA GLY A 97 4.36 9.78 -21.21
C GLY A 97 5.52 9.98 -20.21
N TYR A 98 5.21 10.15 -18.94
CA TYR A 98 6.22 10.32 -17.89
C TYR A 98 7.07 9.07 -17.70
N TRP A 99 6.47 7.89 -17.80
CA TRP A 99 7.13 6.62 -17.53
C TRP A 99 7.85 6.06 -18.74
N THR A 100 9.17 5.93 -18.63
CA THR A 100 10.02 5.22 -19.60
C THR A 100 10.37 3.84 -19.05
N LEU A 101 10.76 2.91 -19.94
CA LEU A 101 11.21 1.58 -19.53
C LEU A 101 12.32 1.65 -18.47
N GLU A 102 13.27 2.59 -18.61
CA GLU A 102 14.36 2.77 -17.65
C GLU A 102 13.85 3.15 -16.26
N LYS A 103 12.92 4.10 -16.16
CA LYS A 103 12.26 4.48 -14.91
C LYS A 103 11.51 3.31 -14.30
N LEU A 104 10.75 2.56 -15.10
CA LEU A 104 10.01 1.38 -14.64
C LEU A 104 10.94 0.30 -14.08
N LEU A 105 12.07 0.02 -14.75
CA LEU A 105 13.03 -0.99 -14.32
C LEU A 105 13.88 -0.55 -13.13
N SER A 106 14.05 0.76 -12.89
CA SER A 106 14.80 1.33 -11.77
C SER A 106 13.96 1.53 -10.50
N ALA A 107 12.64 1.42 -10.60
CA ALA A 107 11.74 1.66 -9.49
C ALA A 107 11.93 0.64 -8.37
N LYS A 108 11.96 1.14 -7.12
CA LYS A 108 12.24 0.35 -5.91
C LYS A 108 10.96 -0.08 -5.21
N PRO A 109 10.97 -1.19 -4.46
CA PRO A 109 9.84 -1.50 -3.60
C PRO A 109 9.66 -0.38 -2.57
N VAL A 110 8.40 -0.05 -2.27
CA VAL A 110 8.12 0.68 -1.03
C VAL A 110 8.58 -0.23 0.10
N ASP A 111 9.33 0.33 1.07
CA ASP A 111 9.65 -0.42 2.27
C ASP A 111 8.36 -0.96 2.85
N ALA A 112 8.20 -2.29 2.83
CA ALA A 112 7.03 -2.92 3.39
C ALA A 112 6.91 -2.48 4.85
N LEU A 113 5.74 -2.03 5.25
CA LEU A 113 5.47 -1.74 6.65
C LEU A 113 5.77 -3.02 7.44
N LYS A 114 6.77 -2.97 8.33
CA LYS A 114 7.17 -4.13 9.14
C LYS A 114 6.37 -4.12 10.44
N PRO A 115 5.78 -5.25 10.85
CA PRO A 115 5.15 -5.34 12.16
C PRO A 115 6.16 -5.04 13.27
N PRO A 116 5.74 -4.43 14.39
CA PRO A 116 6.59 -4.33 15.55
C PRO A 116 7.05 -5.72 15.98
N THR A 117 8.34 -5.86 16.29
CA THR A 117 8.85 -7.11 16.86
C THR A 117 8.03 -7.42 18.13
N PRO A 118 7.42 -8.60 18.24
CA PRO A 118 6.72 -8.95 19.48
C PRO A 118 7.66 -8.76 20.66
N ALA A 119 7.20 -8.07 21.70
CA ALA A 119 7.94 -7.99 22.93
C ALA A 119 8.24 -9.43 23.40
N PRO A 120 9.47 -9.74 23.84
CA PRO A 120 9.78 -11.07 24.31
C PRO A 120 8.75 -11.46 25.36
N ALA A 121 8.06 -12.57 25.11
CA ALA A 121 7.09 -13.11 26.04
C ALA A 121 7.76 -13.24 27.41
N GLY A 122 7.26 -12.48 28.39
CA GLY A 122 7.80 -12.52 29.74
C GLY A 122 7.89 -13.98 30.20
N GLN A 123 9.07 -14.39 30.64
CA GLN A 123 9.26 -15.72 31.21
C GLN A 123 8.19 -15.96 32.25
N PRO A 124 7.47 -17.09 32.22
CA PRO A 124 6.59 -17.45 33.30
C PRO A 124 7.45 -17.73 34.55
N THR A 125 7.37 -16.82 35.52
CA THR A 125 7.86 -17.14 36.86
C THR A 125 7.00 -18.28 37.39
N GLY A 126 7.62 -19.45 37.40
CA GLY A 126 6.95 -20.67 37.73
C GLY A 126 6.50 -20.74 39.18
N GLN A 127 5.26 -21.10 39.37
CA GLN A 127 4.82 -21.90 40.51
C GLN A 127 3.88 -22.98 39.98
N ALA A 128 4.30 -24.22 40.09
CA ALA A 128 3.51 -25.37 39.67
C ALA A 128 2.22 -25.47 40.51
N PRO A 129 1.04 -25.62 39.89
CA PRO A 129 -0.17 -25.97 40.63
C PRO A 129 -0.17 -27.44 40.95
N GLN A 130 -0.47 -27.74 42.22
CA GLN A 130 -0.81 -29.10 42.70
C GLN A 130 -2.03 -29.65 41.94
N PRO A 131 -2.10 -30.95 41.70
CA PRO A 131 -3.21 -31.56 41.01
C PRO A 131 -4.43 -31.69 41.95
N THR A 132 -5.49 -30.98 41.68
CA THR A 132 -6.82 -31.26 42.23
C THR A 132 -7.60 -32.05 41.20
N SER A 133 -7.92 -33.29 41.55
CA SER A 133 -8.80 -34.18 40.81
C SER A 133 -10.25 -33.69 40.91
N GLN A 134 -10.76 -33.06 39.84
CA GLN A 134 -12.20 -32.97 39.60
C GLN A 134 -12.48 -33.40 38.15
N ALA A 135 -13.48 -34.30 38.04
CA ALA A 135 -13.93 -34.85 36.79
C ALA A 135 -14.51 -33.75 35.84
N PRO A 136 -14.35 -33.88 34.52
CA PRO A 136 -14.84 -32.88 33.57
C PRO A 136 -16.36 -32.89 33.50
N GLN A 137 -16.98 -31.75 33.81
CA GLN A 137 -18.37 -31.48 33.51
C GLN A 137 -18.47 -31.15 32.01
N PRO A 138 -19.51 -31.59 31.27
CA PRO A 138 -19.67 -31.26 29.84
C PRO A 138 -19.86 -29.77 29.68
N ALA A 139 -19.00 -29.17 28.84
CA ALA A 139 -19.10 -27.76 28.47
C ALA A 139 -20.41 -27.49 27.71
N GLN A 140 -21.26 -26.63 28.24
CA GLN A 140 -22.37 -26.05 27.50
C GLN A 140 -21.80 -25.16 26.38
N PRO A 141 -22.40 -25.17 25.16
CA PRO A 141 -21.99 -24.27 24.11
C PRO A 141 -22.33 -22.83 24.52
N THR A 142 -21.33 -22.05 24.86
CA THR A 142 -21.47 -20.58 24.98
C THR A 142 -21.59 -19.97 23.60
N THR A 143 -22.77 -19.54 23.24
CA THR A 143 -23.08 -18.75 22.03
C THR A 143 -22.70 -17.29 22.24
N GLN A 144 -21.50 -17.00 22.72
CA GLN A 144 -20.98 -15.64 22.74
C GLN A 144 -19.97 -15.51 21.61
N PRO A 145 -20.18 -14.58 20.63
CA PRO A 145 -19.15 -14.33 19.63
C PRO A 145 -17.84 -13.98 20.34
N PRO A 146 -16.69 -14.49 19.89
CA PRO A 146 -15.41 -14.09 20.47
C PRO A 146 -15.27 -12.58 20.38
N ALA A 147 -14.85 -11.95 21.48
CA ALA A 147 -14.52 -10.52 21.50
C ALA A 147 -13.52 -10.24 20.37
N ASP A 148 -13.89 -9.37 19.42
CA ASP A 148 -13.30 -9.23 18.09
C ASP A 148 -11.94 -8.51 18.05
N GLY A 149 -11.23 -8.38 19.16
CA GLY A 149 -10.03 -7.57 19.31
C GLY A 149 -8.70 -8.30 19.53
N GLY A 150 -8.65 -9.63 19.45
CA GLY A 150 -7.44 -10.41 19.76
C GLY A 150 -6.57 -10.70 18.52
N ASN A 151 -5.25 -10.85 18.76
CA ASN A 151 -4.33 -11.42 17.79
C ASN A 151 -4.37 -12.95 17.88
N ASP A 152 -4.42 -13.61 16.73
CA ASP A 152 -4.17 -15.05 16.65
C ASP A 152 -2.66 -15.32 16.56
N ALA A 153 -2.25 -16.58 16.66
CA ALA A 153 -0.88 -16.96 16.35
C ALA A 153 -0.55 -16.60 14.89
N PRO A 154 0.68 -16.10 14.60
CA PRO A 154 1.08 -15.82 13.24
C PRO A 154 0.90 -17.04 12.32
N PRO A 155 0.41 -16.85 11.09
CA PRO A 155 0.18 -17.95 10.17
C PRO A 155 1.51 -18.57 9.73
N GLN A 156 1.49 -19.87 9.42
CA GLN A 156 2.66 -20.58 8.92
C GLN A 156 3.11 -20.02 7.57
N THR A 157 4.43 -19.91 7.37
CA THR A 157 4.99 -19.41 6.11
C THR A 157 4.55 -20.27 4.93
N VAL A 158 4.04 -19.60 3.89
CA VAL A 158 3.79 -20.17 2.56
C VAL A 158 4.78 -19.53 1.60
N ASN A 159 5.52 -20.34 0.85
CA ASN A 159 6.42 -19.84 -0.18
C ASN A 159 5.63 -19.31 -1.38
N ALA A 160 5.95 -18.10 -1.78
CA ALA A 160 5.39 -17.50 -2.98
C ALA A 160 5.80 -18.28 -4.22
N GLN A 161 4.89 -18.38 -5.17
CA GLN A 161 5.09 -19.03 -6.46
C GLN A 161 4.91 -17.98 -7.56
N ALA A 162 5.80 -18.00 -8.56
CA ALA A 162 5.63 -17.18 -9.75
C ALA A 162 4.51 -17.77 -10.63
N ALA A 163 3.67 -16.89 -11.17
CA ALA A 163 2.71 -17.30 -12.20
C ALA A 163 3.47 -17.75 -13.44
N PRO A 164 3.08 -18.90 -14.07
CA PRO A 164 3.75 -19.38 -15.26
C PRO A 164 3.50 -18.46 -16.46
N HIS A 165 4.53 -18.26 -17.30
CA HIS A 165 4.41 -17.52 -18.54
C HIS A 165 3.93 -18.41 -19.73
N PRO A 166 3.14 -17.87 -20.65
CA PRO A 166 2.42 -16.60 -20.53
C PRO A 166 1.36 -16.69 -19.43
N TYR A 167 1.09 -15.54 -18.75
CA TYR A 167 0.07 -15.53 -17.70
C TYR A 167 -1.30 -15.95 -18.25
N ALA A 168 -2.06 -16.65 -17.42
CA ALA A 168 -3.43 -17.01 -17.76
C ALA A 168 -4.31 -15.75 -17.88
N LYS A 169 -5.24 -15.74 -18.84
CA LYS A 169 -6.08 -14.57 -19.16
C LYS A 169 -6.82 -13.96 -17.95
N ASN A 170 -7.23 -14.79 -17.01
CA ASN A 170 -7.90 -14.33 -15.79
C ASN A 170 -6.96 -13.63 -14.80
N LEU A 171 -5.64 -13.63 -15.02
CA LEU A 171 -4.66 -12.92 -14.22
C LEU A 171 -4.43 -11.48 -14.73
N ALA A 172 -4.96 -11.11 -15.89
CA ALA A 172 -4.82 -9.76 -16.45
C ALA A 172 -5.47 -8.66 -15.59
N VAL A 173 -6.29 -9.03 -14.62
CA VAL A 173 -6.83 -8.10 -13.61
C VAL A 173 -5.80 -7.66 -12.57
N PHE A 174 -4.67 -8.36 -12.44
CA PHE A 174 -3.56 -7.97 -11.58
C PHE A 174 -2.55 -7.15 -12.38
N GLY A 175 -1.96 -6.17 -11.72
CA GLY A 175 -0.97 -5.33 -12.38
C GLY A 175 -0.02 -4.68 -11.39
N LYS A 176 0.99 -4.05 -11.96
CA LYS A 176 2.02 -3.34 -11.22
C LYS A 176 1.71 -1.85 -11.21
N ILE A 177 1.88 -1.21 -10.07
CA ILE A 177 1.73 0.22 -9.88
C ILE A 177 3.12 0.83 -9.73
N PHE A 178 3.37 1.93 -10.46
CA PHE A 178 4.57 2.74 -10.32
C PHE A 178 4.16 4.15 -9.93
N PHE A 179 4.99 4.82 -9.13
CA PHE A 179 4.71 6.17 -8.65
C PHE A 179 5.96 6.85 -8.09
N ASP A 180 5.85 8.15 -7.88
CA ASP A 180 6.84 8.97 -7.19
C ASP A 180 6.31 9.39 -5.81
N LYS A 181 7.16 9.32 -4.78
CA LYS A 181 6.82 9.87 -3.47
C LYS A 181 6.92 11.41 -3.49
N PRO A 182 6.21 12.12 -2.60
CA PRO A 182 6.35 13.56 -2.44
C PRO A 182 7.81 13.98 -2.26
N GLY A 183 8.22 15.05 -2.94
CA GLY A 183 9.61 15.53 -2.93
C GLY A 183 10.56 14.78 -3.85
N ALA A 184 10.07 13.76 -4.58
CA ALA A 184 10.84 13.03 -5.58
C ALA A 184 10.93 13.77 -6.92
N GLU A 185 10.20 14.85 -7.11
CA GLU A 185 10.19 15.67 -8.32
C GLU A 185 11.56 16.35 -8.51
N THR A 186 12.49 15.65 -9.09
CA THR A 186 13.77 16.19 -9.47
C THR A 186 14.00 15.93 -10.95
N THR A 187 14.35 17.01 -11.67
CA THR A 187 14.88 16.96 -13.04
C THR A 187 16.33 16.50 -13.06
N ASP A 188 16.91 16.18 -11.90
CA ASP A 188 18.30 15.77 -11.76
C ASP A 188 18.45 14.30 -12.18
N PRO A 189 19.15 14.00 -13.31
CA PRO A 189 19.38 12.61 -13.75
C PRO A 189 20.13 11.76 -12.73
N GLY A 190 20.91 12.36 -11.81
CA GLY A 190 21.62 11.67 -10.73
C GLY A 190 20.74 11.22 -9.57
N LYS A 191 19.50 11.68 -9.51
CA LYS A 191 18.48 11.26 -8.54
C LYS A 191 17.45 10.26 -9.11
N LEU A 192 17.76 9.61 -10.22
CA LEU A 192 17.08 8.42 -10.73
C LEU A 192 17.10 7.35 -9.63
N GLY A 193 16.01 7.16 -8.92
CA GLY A 193 15.92 6.22 -7.80
C GLY A 193 14.85 6.56 -6.77
N GLN A 194 14.05 7.58 -7.04
CA GLN A 194 12.89 7.94 -6.22
C GLN A 194 11.57 7.39 -6.78
N HIS A 195 11.65 6.51 -7.79
CA HIS A 195 10.51 5.76 -8.33
C HIS A 195 10.24 4.53 -7.48
N TYR A 196 8.98 4.29 -7.20
CA TYR A 196 8.53 3.22 -6.33
C TYR A 196 7.54 2.30 -7.01
N VAL A 197 7.41 1.08 -6.49
CA VAL A 197 6.49 0.08 -7.00
C VAL A 197 5.57 -0.46 -5.91
N CYS A 198 4.36 -0.72 -6.32
CA CYS A 198 3.32 -1.45 -5.64
C CYS A 198 2.63 -2.40 -6.62
N SER A 199 1.61 -3.07 -6.14
CA SER A 199 0.70 -3.92 -6.92
C SER A 199 -0.72 -3.38 -6.84
N GLY A 200 -1.56 -3.76 -7.80
CA GLY A 200 -2.96 -3.37 -7.82
C GLY A 200 -3.84 -4.40 -8.51
N THR A 201 -5.13 -4.24 -8.34
CA THR A 201 -6.13 -5.18 -8.85
C THR A 201 -7.30 -4.44 -9.47
N VAL A 202 -7.67 -4.78 -10.70
CA VAL A 202 -8.85 -4.24 -11.38
C VAL A 202 -10.11 -4.72 -10.67
N VAL A 203 -10.92 -3.78 -10.19
CA VAL A 203 -12.18 -4.08 -9.50
C VAL A 203 -13.37 -3.55 -10.28
N ALA A 204 -14.51 -4.22 -10.15
CA ALA A 204 -15.76 -3.80 -10.80
C ALA A 204 -16.13 -2.37 -10.40
N ASP A 205 -16.82 -1.66 -11.27
CA ASP A 205 -17.39 -0.34 -10.96
C ASP A 205 -18.93 -0.44 -10.91
N PRO A 206 -19.54 -0.42 -9.71
CA PRO A 206 -21.00 -0.56 -9.60
C PRO A 206 -21.79 0.54 -10.33
N ALA A 207 -21.23 1.74 -10.49
CA ALA A 207 -21.86 2.81 -11.25
C ALA A 207 -21.72 2.62 -12.77
N HIS A 208 -20.72 1.88 -13.22
CA HIS A 208 -20.43 1.62 -14.64
C HIS A 208 -20.17 0.12 -14.89
N PRO A 209 -21.20 -0.75 -14.74
CA PRO A 209 -21.02 -2.20 -14.87
C PRO A 209 -20.47 -2.61 -16.23
N GLY A 210 -19.42 -3.44 -16.23
CA GLY A 210 -18.74 -3.91 -17.45
C GLY A 210 -17.79 -2.89 -18.09
N LYS A 211 -17.65 -1.69 -17.49
CA LYS A 211 -16.80 -0.59 -17.99
C LYS A 211 -15.95 0.05 -16.90
N SER A 212 -15.50 -0.76 -15.95
CA SER A 212 -14.69 -0.26 -14.86
C SER A 212 -13.34 0.29 -15.32
N ASN A 213 -12.96 1.41 -14.68
CA ASN A 213 -11.62 1.97 -14.70
C ASN A 213 -11.04 2.04 -13.27
N LEU A 214 -11.54 1.20 -12.35
CA LEU A 214 -11.12 1.22 -10.95
C LEU A 214 -10.05 0.18 -10.67
N VAL A 215 -9.01 0.60 -9.96
CA VAL A 215 -7.94 -0.25 -9.45
C VAL A 215 -7.90 -0.12 -7.93
N TRP A 216 -7.97 -1.25 -7.23
CA TRP A 216 -7.78 -1.35 -5.80
C TRP A 216 -6.31 -1.54 -5.46
N THR A 217 -5.81 -0.84 -4.43
CA THR A 217 -4.43 -0.94 -3.95
C THR A 217 -4.35 -0.57 -2.46
N ALA A 218 -3.14 -0.52 -1.89
CA ALA A 218 -2.93 -0.06 -0.52
C ALA A 218 -2.93 1.47 -0.42
N GLY A 219 -3.29 1.99 0.74
CA GLY A 219 -3.29 3.42 1.03
C GLY A 219 -1.91 4.05 0.87
N HIS A 220 -0.86 3.38 1.39
CA HIS A 220 0.52 3.85 1.29
C HIS A 220 1.07 3.87 -0.16
N CYS A 221 0.43 3.16 -1.10
CA CYS A 221 0.75 3.24 -2.53
C CYS A 221 0.21 4.51 -3.19
N ALA A 222 -0.79 5.16 -2.57
CA ALA A 222 -1.42 6.38 -3.06
C ALA A 222 -1.05 7.63 -2.25
N HIS A 223 -0.83 7.50 -0.94
CA HIS A 223 -0.63 8.61 0.00
C HIS A 223 0.34 8.24 1.12
N GLN A 224 1.29 9.10 1.45
CA GLN A 224 2.33 8.80 2.44
C GLN A 224 1.85 8.84 3.92
N GLY A 225 0.55 9.08 4.16
CA GLY A 225 -0.06 9.09 5.48
C GLY A 225 -0.10 10.46 6.14
N LYS A 226 -0.09 10.46 7.48
CA LYS A 226 -0.23 11.67 8.31
C LYS A 226 0.82 12.72 7.96
N ASP A 227 0.38 13.98 7.96
CA ASP A 227 1.23 15.16 7.70
C ASP A 227 1.98 15.12 6.35
N SER A 228 1.48 14.31 5.41
CA SER A 228 2.06 14.14 4.09
C SER A 228 1.04 14.35 2.97
N THR A 229 1.43 14.09 1.73
CA THR A 229 0.63 14.30 0.55
C THR A 229 0.47 13.03 -0.27
N PHE A 230 -0.33 13.11 -1.32
CA PHE A 230 -0.46 12.05 -2.31
C PHE A 230 0.87 11.80 -3.04
N ASN A 231 1.10 10.55 -3.41
CA ASN A 231 2.11 10.19 -4.39
C ASN A 231 1.75 10.79 -5.75
N SER A 232 2.73 11.04 -6.60
CA SER A 232 2.54 11.62 -7.92
C SER A 232 2.88 10.62 -9.03
N ASN A 233 2.51 10.97 -10.27
CA ASN A 233 2.80 10.16 -11.45
C ASN A 233 2.41 8.69 -11.33
N ILE A 234 1.29 8.40 -10.65
CA ILE A 234 0.83 7.03 -10.47
C ILE A 234 0.36 6.47 -11.80
N VAL A 235 0.94 5.33 -12.21
CA VAL A 235 0.55 4.55 -13.38
C VAL A 235 0.32 3.10 -12.99
N PHE A 236 -0.72 2.49 -13.55
CA PHE A 236 -1.03 1.06 -13.42
C PHE A 236 -0.73 0.36 -14.75
N ILE A 237 0.01 -0.72 -14.70
CA ILE A 237 0.29 -1.58 -15.86
C ILE A 237 -0.31 -2.95 -15.57
N PRO A 238 -1.51 -3.24 -16.12
CA PRO A 238 -2.14 -4.56 -15.98
C PRO A 238 -1.33 -5.61 -16.71
N ASP A 239 -1.34 -6.83 -16.17
CA ASP A 239 -0.64 -8.00 -16.73
C ASP A 239 0.85 -7.76 -17.03
N PHE A 240 1.50 -6.93 -16.20
CA PHE A 240 2.90 -6.55 -16.40
C PHE A 240 3.78 -7.79 -16.60
N ASN A 241 4.54 -7.81 -17.69
CA ASN A 241 5.43 -8.91 -18.06
C ASN A 241 4.72 -10.26 -18.34
N ALA A 242 3.49 -10.25 -18.85
CA ALA A 242 2.72 -11.47 -19.08
C ALA A 242 3.43 -12.52 -19.95
N GLY A 243 4.23 -12.08 -20.92
CA GLY A 243 5.02 -12.95 -21.79
C GLY A 243 6.36 -13.41 -21.20
N GLY A 244 6.83 -12.83 -20.09
CA GLY A 244 8.15 -13.11 -19.52
C GLY A 244 9.30 -12.39 -20.26
N ASP A 245 9.00 -11.29 -20.95
CA ASP A 245 9.97 -10.58 -21.79
C ASP A 245 10.94 -9.67 -21.00
N VAL A 246 10.65 -9.39 -19.72
CA VAL A 246 11.59 -8.72 -18.81
C VAL A 246 12.20 -9.67 -17.78
N SER A 247 11.82 -10.95 -17.80
CA SER A 247 12.32 -11.97 -16.89
C SER A 247 13.81 -12.25 -17.13
N ASN A 248 14.52 -12.67 -16.07
CA ASN A 248 15.92 -13.08 -16.16
C ASN A 248 16.87 -12.04 -16.81
N GLY A 249 16.61 -10.75 -16.58
CA GLY A 249 17.45 -9.67 -17.10
C GLY A 249 17.25 -9.34 -18.58
N LYS A 250 16.26 -9.94 -19.25
CA LYS A 250 15.89 -9.55 -20.60
C LYS A 250 15.48 -8.08 -20.64
N ARG A 251 15.77 -7.41 -21.73
CA ARG A 251 15.34 -6.03 -21.99
C ARG A 251 14.41 -6.02 -23.21
N PRO A 252 13.13 -5.70 -23.03
CA PRO A 252 12.20 -5.58 -24.13
C PRO A 252 12.55 -4.40 -25.02
N THR A 253 12.24 -4.50 -26.31
CA THR A 253 12.41 -3.44 -27.30
C THR A 253 11.09 -2.70 -27.56
N GLU A 254 9.96 -3.35 -27.26
CA GLU A 254 8.62 -2.82 -27.49
C GLU A 254 7.81 -2.76 -26.20
N VAL A 255 6.98 -1.73 -26.05
CA VAL A 255 6.13 -1.53 -24.87
C VAL A 255 5.19 -2.72 -24.65
N SER A 256 4.63 -3.29 -25.73
CA SER A 256 3.72 -4.43 -25.69
C SER A 256 4.31 -5.69 -25.04
N GLN A 257 5.63 -5.82 -25.01
CA GLN A 257 6.30 -6.96 -24.40
C GLN A 257 6.21 -6.96 -22.87
N TYR A 258 6.13 -5.78 -22.23
CA TYR A 258 6.01 -5.68 -20.78
C TYR A 258 4.68 -5.08 -20.31
N ALA A 259 3.97 -4.41 -21.19
CA ALA A 259 2.67 -3.79 -20.95
C ALA A 259 1.69 -4.18 -22.08
N PRO A 260 1.25 -5.45 -22.13
CA PRO A 260 0.43 -5.96 -23.24
C PRO A 260 -0.91 -5.25 -23.38
N PHE A 261 -1.42 -4.69 -22.31
CA PHE A 261 -2.65 -3.89 -22.28
C PHE A 261 -2.39 -2.38 -22.10
N GLY A 262 -1.13 -1.95 -22.34
CA GLY A 262 -0.71 -0.56 -22.19
C GLY A 262 -0.54 -0.09 -20.75
N ALA A 263 -0.23 1.19 -20.61
CA ALA A 263 -0.11 1.89 -19.35
C ALA A 263 -1.37 2.72 -19.08
N TRP A 264 -1.78 2.81 -17.82
CA TRP A 264 -3.01 3.45 -17.39
C TRP A 264 -2.71 4.47 -16.28
N ASP A 265 -2.74 5.75 -16.65
CA ASP A 265 -2.47 6.86 -15.73
C ASP A 265 -3.59 7.01 -14.69
N ALA A 266 -3.25 7.19 -13.42
CA ALA A 266 -4.22 7.55 -12.42
C ALA A 266 -4.74 8.98 -12.69
N ALA A 267 -5.99 9.08 -13.14
CA ALA A 267 -6.65 10.34 -13.40
C ALA A 267 -7.24 10.96 -12.11
N ASN A 268 -7.62 10.10 -11.18
CA ASN A 268 -8.11 10.47 -9.85
C ASN A 268 -7.89 9.28 -8.89
N TYR A 269 -7.69 9.55 -7.62
CA TYR A 269 -7.51 8.50 -6.62
C TYR A 269 -7.80 9.00 -5.21
N VAL A 270 -8.17 8.06 -4.35
CA VAL A 270 -8.56 8.31 -2.98
C VAL A 270 -7.98 7.23 -2.08
N THR A 271 -7.55 7.60 -0.89
CA THR A 271 -7.15 6.65 0.16
C THR A 271 -8.16 6.66 1.30
N SER A 272 -8.10 5.65 2.16
CA SER A 272 -8.87 5.64 3.39
C SER A 272 -8.64 6.93 4.20
N PRO A 273 -9.70 7.55 4.74
CA PRO A 273 -9.57 8.71 5.62
C PRO A 273 -8.70 8.44 6.85
N VAL A 274 -8.78 7.22 7.38
CA VAL A 274 -7.97 6.80 8.55
C VAL A 274 -6.50 6.73 8.18
N TRP A 275 -6.17 6.11 7.03
CA TRP A 275 -4.79 6.09 6.54
C TRP A 275 -4.24 7.50 6.35
N LYS A 276 -5.01 8.39 5.76
CA LYS A 276 -4.61 9.79 5.56
C LYS A 276 -4.34 10.51 6.87
N ALA A 277 -5.18 10.28 7.89
CA ALA A 277 -5.08 10.98 9.17
C ALA A 277 -3.97 10.45 10.08
N GLU A 278 -3.66 9.16 10.01
CA GLU A 278 -2.84 8.47 10.99
C GLU A 278 -1.73 7.60 10.37
N GLY A 279 -1.78 7.34 9.07
CA GLY A 279 -0.83 6.46 8.36
C GLY A 279 0.58 7.02 8.28
N GLY A 280 1.50 6.24 7.72
CA GLY A 280 2.90 6.59 7.50
C GLY A 280 3.87 5.62 8.18
N GLU A 281 3.51 5.07 9.32
CA GLU A 281 4.24 4.03 10.02
C GLU A 281 3.37 2.80 10.24
N VAL A 282 4.02 1.69 10.62
CA VAL A 282 3.30 0.48 11.02
C VAL A 282 2.56 0.75 12.33
N GLY A 283 1.27 0.52 12.32
CA GLY A 283 0.44 0.78 13.49
C GLY A 283 -1.05 0.67 13.19
N PRO A 284 -1.90 1.24 14.04
CA PRO A 284 -3.36 1.16 13.93
C PRO A 284 -3.94 1.57 12.58
N ALA A 285 -3.30 2.51 11.88
CA ALA A 285 -3.75 2.96 10.56
C ALA A 285 -3.62 1.88 9.47
N ALA A 286 -2.72 0.89 9.66
CA ALA A 286 -2.57 -0.23 8.73
C ALA A 286 -3.86 -1.07 8.61
N GLN A 287 -4.74 -1.04 9.63
CA GLN A 287 -6.05 -1.68 9.61
C GLN A 287 -7.01 -1.05 8.59
N TYR A 288 -6.65 0.12 8.05
CA TYR A 288 -7.39 0.86 7.01
C TYR A 288 -6.47 1.29 5.84
N ASP A 289 -5.40 0.57 5.60
CA ASP A 289 -4.44 0.87 4.54
C ASP A 289 -4.94 0.35 3.18
N PHE A 290 -5.88 1.08 2.58
CA PHE A 290 -6.42 0.83 1.25
C PHE A 290 -6.65 2.12 0.48
N ALA A 291 -6.60 2.02 -0.84
CA ALA A 291 -6.87 3.11 -1.78
C ALA A 291 -7.55 2.59 -3.05
N ILE A 292 -8.20 3.50 -3.76
CA ILE A 292 -8.84 3.23 -5.04
C ILE A 292 -8.34 4.26 -6.04
N LEU A 293 -7.88 3.79 -7.19
CA LEU A 293 -7.48 4.64 -8.32
C LEU A 293 -8.56 4.56 -9.40
N ARG A 294 -8.88 5.68 -10.03
CA ARG A 294 -9.57 5.75 -11.31
C ARG A 294 -8.53 6.05 -12.36
N VAL A 295 -8.35 5.13 -13.28
CA VAL A 295 -7.31 5.21 -14.29
C VAL A 295 -7.88 5.51 -15.68
N LYS A 296 -7.04 6.05 -16.55
CA LYS A 296 -7.30 6.27 -17.97
C LYS A 296 -6.13 5.75 -18.80
N PRO A 297 -6.35 5.25 -20.00
CA PRO A 297 -5.27 4.77 -20.84
C PRO A 297 -4.38 5.92 -21.32
N GLU A 298 -3.07 5.71 -21.39
CA GLU A 298 -2.15 6.68 -22.02
C GLU A 298 -2.51 6.91 -23.50
N ASN A 299 -2.91 5.81 -24.19
CA ASN A 299 -3.37 5.85 -25.56
C ASN A 299 -4.88 5.61 -25.58
N ASP A 300 -5.64 6.63 -25.95
CA ASP A 300 -7.10 6.56 -26.00
C ASP A 300 -7.57 5.48 -26.98
N SER A 301 -7.99 4.35 -26.47
CA SER A 301 -8.55 3.24 -27.24
C SER A 301 -10.09 3.30 -27.29
N GLY A 302 -10.72 4.23 -26.58
CA GLY A 302 -12.16 4.29 -26.38
C GLY A 302 -12.72 3.15 -25.52
N LYS A 303 -11.87 2.28 -24.95
CA LYS A 303 -12.25 1.17 -24.08
C LYS A 303 -11.90 1.46 -22.62
N SER A 304 -12.72 0.97 -21.70
CA SER A 304 -12.39 0.95 -20.29
C SER A 304 -11.28 -0.07 -19.99
N LEU A 305 -10.72 0.02 -18.78
CA LEU A 305 -9.74 -0.94 -18.30
C LEU A 305 -10.33 -2.37 -18.26
N GLU A 306 -11.55 -2.52 -17.71
CA GLU A 306 -12.26 -3.80 -17.64
C GLU A 306 -12.46 -4.43 -19.03
N GLU A 307 -12.90 -3.64 -20.01
CA GLU A 307 -13.06 -4.11 -21.41
C GLU A 307 -11.73 -4.51 -22.04
N THR A 308 -10.64 -3.84 -21.64
CA THR A 308 -9.31 -4.08 -22.22
C THR A 308 -8.68 -5.35 -21.65
N VAL A 309 -8.74 -5.58 -20.33
CA VAL A 309 -8.15 -6.76 -19.69
C VAL A 309 -9.10 -7.96 -19.69
N GLY A 310 -10.35 -7.75 -20.05
CA GLY A 310 -11.37 -8.81 -20.19
C GLY A 310 -12.08 -9.18 -18.89
N GLY A 311 -12.09 -8.29 -17.88
CA GLY A 311 -12.83 -8.47 -16.65
C GLY A 311 -12.39 -7.57 -15.50
N ALA A 312 -13.18 -7.60 -14.43
CA ALA A 312 -12.91 -6.93 -13.16
C ALA A 312 -13.44 -7.77 -12.00
N LEU A 313 -12.79 -7.70 -10.84
CA LEU A 313 -13.20 -8.49 -9.68
C LEU A 313 -14.22 -7.74 -8.84
N PRO A 314 -15.32 -8.36 -8.40
CA PRO A 314 -16.17 -7.76 -7.39
C PRO A 314 -15.42 -7.63 -6.08
N VAL A 315 -15.73 -6.59 -5.29
CA VAL A 315 -15.20 -6.44 -3.93
C VAL A 315 -16.21 -7.04 -2.94
N TRP A 316 -15.72 -7.85 -2.02
CA TRP A 316 -16.54 -8.47 -0.99
C TRP A 316 -16.28 -7.82 0.36
N PHE A 317 -17.05 -6.79 0.66
CA PHE A 317 -17.05 -6.13 1.97
C PHE A 317 -17.70 -6.99 3.04
N ASN A 318 -17.25 -6.83 4.29
CA ASN A 318 -17.75 -7.56 5.45
C ASN A 318 -17.74 -9.08 5.27
N ALA A 319 -16.74 -9.60 4.52
CA ALA A 319 -16.64 -11.02 4.25
C ALA A 319 -16.47 -11.83 5.56
N PRO A 320 -17.26 -12.90 5.78
CA PRO A 320 -17.16 -13.71 6.99
C PRO A 320 -15.79 -14.38 7.09
N ARG A 321 -14.99 -14.04 8.09
CA ARG A 321 -13.59 -14.48 8.23
C ARG A 321 -13.41 -15.99 8.29
N ASP A 322 -14.35 -16.68 8.90
CA ASP A 322 -14.37 -18.13 9.04
C ASP A 322 -14.60 -18.88 7.73
N GLN A 323 -15.17 -18.19 6.74
CA GLN A 323 -15.44 -18.73 5.39
C GLN A 323 -14.34 -18.40 4.37
N LEU A 324 -13.33 -17.61 4.76
CA LEU A 324 -12.27 -17.20 3.84
C LEU A 324 -11.22 -18.31 3.67
N SER A 325 -10.89 -18.57 2.41
CA SER A 325 -9.67 -19.25 1.99
C SER A 325 -9.00 -18.34 0.95
N ILE A 326 -7.86 -17.75 1.31
CA ILE A 326 -7.26 -16.63 0.60
C ILE A 326 -6.12 -17.07 -0.29
N THR A 327 -6.14 -16.60 -1.53
CA THR A 327 -4.97 -16.52 -2.41
C THR A 327 -4.67 -15.05 -2.66
N ASN A 328 -3.45 -14.62 -2.40
CA ASN A 328 -3.02 -13.26 -2.70
C ASN A 328 -2.10 -13.22 -3.92
N TYR A 329 -2.09 -12.09 -4.62
CA TYR A 329 -1.29 -11.84 -5.82
C TYR A 329 -0.53 -10.54 -5.68
N GLY A 330 0.67 -10.45 -6.28
CA GLY A 330 1.46 -9.22 -6.30
C GLY A 330 2.78 -9.38 -7.03
N TYR A 331 3.50 -8.27 -7.15
CA TYR A 331 4.81 -8.16 -7.79
C TYR A 331 5.89 -7.84 -6.73
N PRO A 332 6.34 -8.83 -5.95
CA PRO A 332 7.39 -8.60 -4.95
C PRO A 332 8.69 -8.15 -5.62
N ALA A 333 9.33 -7.11 -5.12
CA ALA A 333 10.47 -6.47 -5.73
C ALA A 333 11.69 -6.31 -4.81
N ALA A 334 11.58 -6.66 -3.53
CA ALA A 334 12.72 -6.77 -2.64
C ALA A 334 13.28 -8.20 -2.67
N PRO A 335 14.61 -8.41 -2.45
CA PRO A 335 15.21 -9.73 -2.48
C PRO A 335 14.45 -10.77 -1.64
N PRO A 336 14.33 -12.01 -2.11
CA PRO A 336 14.97 -12.59 -3.30
C PRO A 336 14.28 -12.32 -4.64
N PHE A 337 13.22 -11.52 -4.66
CA PHE A 337 12.47 -11.16 -5.85
C PHE A 337 13.06 -9.90 -6.51
N ASP A 338 12.72 -9.68 -7.78
CA ASP A 338 13.21 -8.56 -8.59
C ASP A 338 12.09 -7.65 -9.13
N GLY A 339 10.83 -7.92 -8.76
CA GLY A 339 9.66 -7.14 -9.16
C GLY A 339 9.17 -7.40 -10.57
N ARG A 340 9.69 -8.39 -11.26
CA ARG A 340 9.36 -8.64 -12.66
C ARG A 340 8.25 -9.65 -12.87
N GLU A 341 8.00 -10.47 -11.86
CA GLU A 341 7.06 -11.59 -11.95
C GLU A 341 5.82 -11.35 -11.07
N LEU A 342 4.67 -11.69 -11.63
CA LEU A 342 3.46 -11.86 -10.81
C LEU A 342 3.66 -13.11 -9.96
N ASN A 343 3.58 -12.93 -8.65
CA ASN A 343 3.67 -14.02 -7.68
C ASN A 343 2.36 -14.17 -6.92
N TYR A 344 2.16 -15.36 -6.35
CA TYR A 344 1.00 -15.63 -5.49
C TYR A 344 1.37 -16.54 -4.32
N CYS A 345 0.60 -16.42 -3.24
CA CYS A 345 0.59 -17.36 -2.13
C CYS A 345 -0.82 -17.88 -1.90
N GLN A 346 -0.96 -19.20 -1.76
CA GLN A 346 -2.21 -19.83 -1.33
C GLN A 346 -2.20 -19.91 0.21
N GLY A 347 -2.56 -18.78 0.84
CA GLY A 347 -2.45 -18.61 2.29
C GLY A 347 -3.55 -19.30 3.10
N GLY A 348 -4.63 -19.75 2.45
CA GLY A 348 -5.72 -20.47 3.12
C GLY A 348 -6.54 -19.60 4.07
N LYS A 349 -6.96 -20.17 5.20
CA LYS A 349 -7.74 -19.48 6.23
C LYS A 349 -6.89 -18.40 6.91
N PRO A 350 -7.36 -17.13 6.97
CA PRO A 350 -6.60 -16.06 7.59
C PRO A 350 -6.64 -16.12 9.11
N SER A 351 -5.52 -15.76 9.75
CA SER A 351 -5.44 -15.40 11.16
C SER A 351 -5.86 -13.93 11.36
N ARG A 352 -6.20 -13.55 12.58
CA ARG A 352 -6.47 -12.16 12.97
C ARG A 352 -5.17 -11.49 13.40
N MET A 353 -4.96 -10.25 12.95
CA MET A 353 -3.87 -9.39 13.38
C MET A 353 -4.42 -7.99 13.65
N SER A 354 -4.13 -7.43 14.82
CA SER A 354 -4.62 -6.11 15.22
C SER A 354 -3.52 -5.30 15.89
N PHE A 355 -3.42 -4.04 15.55
CA PHE A 355 -2.64 -3.03 16.26
C PHE A 355 -3.50 -2.25 17.25
N ASP A 356 -4.79 -2.13 16.99
CA ASP A 356 -5.78 -1.46 17.81
C ASP A 356 -7.01 -2.36 17.94
N PRO A 357 -7.29 -2.92 19.13
CA PRO A 357 -8.40 -3.84 19.34
C PRO A 357 -9.79 -3.18 19.21
N THR A 358 -9.84 -1.86 19.15
CA THR A 358 -11.10 -1.11 18.91
C THR A 358 -11.47 -1.02 17.44
N ARG A 359 -10.57 -1.45 16.53
CA ARG A 359 -10.74 -1.47 15.09
C ARG A 359 -10.90 -2.90 14.57
N PRO A 360 -11.53 -3.09 13.40
CA PRO A 360 -11.61 -4.42 12.78
C PRO A 360 -10.20 -5.00 12.63
N PRO A 361 -9.89 -6.20 13.16
CA PRO A 361 -8.59 -6.80 13.00
C PRO A 361 -8.31 -7.09 11.52
N MET A 362 -7.06 -6.97 11.11
CA MET A 362 -6.59 -7.33 9.77
C MET A 362 -6.75 -8.83 9.52
N LEU A 363 -6.74 -9.20 8.25
CA LEU A 363 -6.54 -10.58 7.81
C LEU A 363 -5.03 -10.81 7.68
N ALA A 364 -4.51 -11.92 8.19
CA ALA A 364 -3.11 -12.31 8.06
C ALA A 364 -2.99 -13.70 7.46
N ILE A 365 -2.13 -13.87 6.47
CA ILE A 365 -1.85 -15.15 5.80
C ILE A 365 -0.35 -15.41 5.69
N GLY A 366 0.06 -16.66 5.74
CA GLY A 366 1.44 -17.05 5.43
C GLY A 366 1.77 -16.70 3.98
N CYS A 367 2.84 -15.93 3.77
CA CYS A 367 3.31 -15.58 2.43
C CYS A 367 4.74 -15.04 2.50
N SER A 368 5.62 -15.54 1.61
CA SER A 368 7.01 -15.08 1.53
C SER A 368 7.24 -13.93 0.55
N MET A 369 6.19 -13.36 -0.07
CA MET A 369 6.34 -12.17 -0.90
C MET A 369 6.85 -10.98 -0.07
N THR A 370 7.67 -10.16 -0.70
CA THR A 370 8.37 -9.02 -0.10
C THR A 370 7.79 -7.68 -0.55
N GLY A 371 8.44 -6.56 -0.17
CA GLY A 371 8.10 -5.20 -0.64
C GLY A 371 7.94 -5.14 -2.16
N GLY A 372 7.00 -4.34 -2.63
CA GLY A 372 6.52 -4.31 -4.03
C GLY A 372 5.21 -5.08 -4.22
N SER A 373 4.92 -6.13 -3.43
CA SER A 373 3.61 -6.79 -3.40
C SER A 373 2.50 -5.95 -2.73
N SER A 374 2.85 -4.87 -2.05
CA SER A 374 1.95 -3.89 -1.42
C SER A 374 0.80 -3.51 -2.35
N GLY A 375 -0.44 -3.53 -1.86
CA GLY A 375 -1.64 -3.25 -2.65
C GLY A 375 -2.12 -4.41 -3.52
N GLY A 376 -1.34 -5.49 -3.64
CA GLY A 376 -1.73 -6.71 -4.35
C GLY A 376 -3.00 -7.33 -3.76
N GLY A 377 -3.91 -7.77 -4.62
CA GLY A 377 -5.24 -8.20 -4.20
C GLY A 377 -5.26 -9.56 -3.53
N TRP A 378 -6.10 -9.68 -2.51
CA TRP A 378 -6.41 -10.93 -1.82
C TRP A 378 -7.77 -11.42 -2.26
N LEU A 379 -7.80 -12.63 -2.78
CA LEU A 379 -9.01 -13.23 -3.32
C LEU A 379 -9.53 -14.34 -2.43
N ALA A 380 -10.86 -14.38 -2.30
CA ALA A 380 -11.60 -15.52 -1.79
C ALA A 380 -12.77 -15.85 -2.72
N THR A 381 -13.34 -17.04 -2.59
CA THR A 381 -14.48 -17.45 -3.40
C THR A 381 -15.78 -17.00 -2.75
N LYS A 382 -16.54 -16.17 -3.45
CA LYS A 382 -17.89 -15.74 -3.11
C LYS A 382 -18.87 -16.30 -4.16
N ASP A 383 -19.84 -17.09 -3.73
CA ASP A 383 -20.85 -17.66 -4.63
C ASP A 383 -20.24 -18.38 -5.85
N GLY A 384 -19.14 -19.12 -5.63
CA GLY A 384 -18.41 -19.86 -6.65
C GLY A 384 -17.52 -19.03 -7.58
N LYS A 385 -17.37 -17.72 -7.33
CA LYS A 385 -16.56 -16.80 -8.13
C LYS A 385 -15.51 -16.08 -7.27
N PRO A 386 -14.34 -15.74 -7.85
CA PRO A 386 -13.35 -14.94 -7.12
C PRO A 386 -13.86 -13.53 -6.82
N ALA A 387 -13.59 -13.06 -5.61
CA ALA A 387 -13.88 -11.71 -5.17
C ALA A 387 -12.68 -11.16 -4.36
N LEU A 388 -12.41 -9.88 -4.48
CA LEU A 388 -11.41 -9.19 -3.68
C LEU A 388 -11.93 -9.01 -2.25
N VAL A 389 -11.16 -9.44 -1.25
CA VAL A 389 -11.51 -9.36 0.18
C VAL A 389 -10.53 -8.53 1.00
N SER A 390 -9.35 -8.22 0.44
CA SER A 390 -8.30 -7.43 1.08
C SER A 390 -7.21 -7.05 0.07
N ASN A 391 -6.18 -6.36 0.55
CA ASN A 391 -4.94 -6.10 -0.18
C ASN A 391 -3.73 -6.26 0.75
N VAL A 392 -2.55 -6.45 0.20
CA VAL A 392 -1.31 -6.46 0.98
C VAL A 392 -1.07 -5.06 1.55
N SER A 393 -0.92 -4.97 2.88
CA SER A 393 -0.53 -3.76 3.61
C SER A 393 0.78 -3.94 4.35
N VAL A 394 0.86 -4.94 5.22
CA VAL A 394 1.99 -5.21 6.11
C VAL A 394 2.64 -6.54 5.75
N GLY A 395 3.96 -6.62 5.81
CA GLY A 395 4.71 -7.85 5.64
C GLY A 395 5.70 -8.10 6.77
N ASN A 396 5.89 -9.36 7.13
CA ASN A 396 6.97 -9.83 8.01
C ASN A 396 7.94 -10.71 7.22
N ASP A 397 9.18 -10.28 7.07
CA ASP A 397 10.26 -10.96 6.36
C ASP A 397 11.24 -11.70 7.29
N GLY A 398 10.89 -11.81 8.59
CA GLY A 398 11.66 -12.56 9.60
C GLY A 398 11.62 -14.08 9.41
N ALA A 399 11.89 -14.81 10.49
CA ALA A 399 11.91 -16.28 10.47
C ALA A 399 10.56 -16.89 10.06
N GLN A 400 9.45 -16.26 10.43
CA GLN A 400 8.10 -16.62 10.03
C GLN A 400 7.56 -15.54 9.11
N LYS A 401 7.45 -15.86 7.80
CA LYS A 401 7.02 -14.91 6.78
C LYS A 401 5.51 -14.93 6.62
N TYR A 402 4.90 -13.76 6.75
CA TYR A 402 3.47 -13.57 6.54
C TYR A 402 3.17 -12.18 6.00
N GLN A 403 1.99 -12.01 5.46
CA GLN A 403 1.44 -10.72 5.08
C GLN A 403 0.12 -10.49 5.80
N ALA A 404 -0.20 -9.22 6.07
CA ALA A 404 -1.47 -8.81 6.61
C ALA A 404 -2.07 -7.67 5.76
N GLY A 405 -3.40 -7.67 5.68
CA GLY A 405 -4.16 -6.70 4.92
C GLY A 405 -5.42 -6.26 5.68
N PRO A 406 -5.96 -5.06 5.36
CA PRO A 406 -7.13 -4.52 6.04
C PRO A 406 -8.35 -5.43 5.84
N TYR A 407 -9.18 -5.54 6.87
CA TYR A 407 -10.52 -6.07 6.71
C TYR A 407 -11.40 -5.02 6.06
N LEU A 408 -11.94 -5.33 4.89
CA LEU A 408 -12.77 -4.39 4.13
C LEU A 408 -14.18 -4.32 4.74
N ASP A 409 -14.36 -3.42 5.68
CA ASP A 409 -15.61 -3.17 6.41
C ASP A 409 -16.50 -2.12 5.73
N ASP A 410 -17.47 -1.58 6.47
CA ASP A 410 -18.39 -0.56 6.00
C ASP A 410 -17.69 0.77 5.63
N VAL A 411 -16.53 1.08 6.22
CA VAL A 411 -15.73 2.26 5.84
C VAL A 411 -15.18 2.07 4.42
N ALA A 412 -14.66 0.90 4.13
CA ALA A 412 -14.18 0.55 2.80
C ALA A 412 -15.33 0.53 1.78
N ALA A 413 -16.47 -0.05 2.16
CA ALA A 413 -17.67 -0.08 1.32
C ALA A 413 -18.21 1.33 1.00
N GLY A 414 -18.26 2.20 2.01
CA GLY A 414 -18.73 3.58 1.84
C GLY A 414 -17.83 4.41 0.94
N LEU A 415 -16.50 4.29 1.12
CA LEU A 415 -15.52 4.97 0.27
C LEU A 415 -15.60 4.49 -1.19
N TYR A 416 -15.73 3.18 -1.39
CA TYR A 416 -15.84 2.58 -2.72
C TYR A 416 -17.13 3.01 -3.44
N ASP A 417 -18.29 2.96 -2.76
CA ASP A 417 -19.56 3.40 -3.32
C ASP A 417 -19.54 4.89 -3.70
N PHE A 418 -18.99 5.73 -2.83
CA PHE A 418 -18.80 7.15 -3.09
C PHE A 418 -17.90 7.37 -4.32
N PHE A 419 -16.75 6.72 -4.37
CA PHE A 419 -15.77 6.94 -5.44
C PHE A 419 -16.25 6.39 -6.79
N SER A 420 -16.98 5.27 -6.79
CA SER A 420 -17.64 4.70 -7.98
C SER A 420 -18.61 5.69 -8.62
N LYS A 421 -19.45 6.35 -7.82
CA LYS A 421 -20.49 7.29 -8.29
C LYS A 421 -19.94 8.64 -8.74
N LYS A 422 -18.70 8.97 -8.42
CA LYS A 422 -18.11 10.30 -8.66
C LYS A 422 -17.37 10.42 -10.00
N GLY A 423 -17.30 9.34 -10.78
CA GLY A 423 -16.53 9.27 -12.03
C GLY A 423 -17.31 9.50 -13.27
#